data_9691db4ed973e47519cf3a885796c49c
#
_entry.id   9691db4ed973e47519cf3a885796c49c
#
_cell.length_a   1.000
_cell.length_b   1.000
_cell.length_c   1.000
_cell.angle_alpha   90.00
_cell.angle_beta   90.00
_cell.angle_gamma   90.00
#
_symmetry.space_group_name_H-M   'P 1'
#
loop_
_entity.id
_entity.type
_entity.pdbx_description
1 polymer ?
#
loop_
_entity_poly.entity_id
_entity_poly.type
_entity_poly.pdbx_seq_one_letter_code
_entity_poly.pdbx_strand_id
1 'polypeptide(L)'
;MKKIKLLSLFSGIGAFEEALKEIGIDFDLVNYCEFDDKIAKCYSLIHNEPLSKNLGDINKVDETSLLDFDLMTFGFPCQTFSIAGKREGFNDETRGNLFFESVRIAKYKQPKYMIAENVKGLLSHDKGETFRIVIETLNKIGYNTYWKVIKSTDFDIPQARERVFIVCIRKDIDDKKFNFPEGRQTDKTVKDILENLPRKEMKSSLKPYNNPTYFTKEYKDSVFNMKKLFDGVGEGYFTSSFTSNRIYSINGVSPTLTTKNDAVYSEINGHLTQRERFKLQGFNPDYVDLLLNNGITKGLLDKVSGNSITVNVLEAIFKELFLD
;
A
#
# COMPACT_ATOMS: atom_id res chain seq x y z
N MET A 1 -10.36 13.05 22.63
CA MET A 1 -8.94 12.61 22.67
C MET A 1 -8.01 13.76 22.35
N LYS A 2 -6.76 13.75 22.85
CA LYS A 2 -5.75 14.72 22.43
C LYS A 2 -5.40 14.40 20.95
N LYS A 3 -5.29 15.43 20.11
CA LYS A 3 -4.92 15.31 18.70
C LYS A 3 -3.60 14.56 18.55
N ILE A 4 -3.55 13.54 17.67
CA ILE A 4 -2.35 12.74 17.44
C ILE A 4 -1.39 13.53 16.56
N LYS A 5 -0.15 13.71 16.97
CA LYS A 5 0.90 14.27 16.12
C LYS A 5 1.48 13.16 15.24
N LEU A 6 1.42 13.36 13.92
CA LEU A 6 1.81 12.37 12.91
C LEU A 6 3.05 12.79 12.13
N LEU A 7 4.02 11.88 12.00
CA LEU A 7 5.05 11.90 10.98
C LEU A 7 4.79 10.75 9.99
N SER A 8 4.66 11.09 8.70
CA SER A 8 4.41 10.11 7.64
C SER A 8 5.62 10.00 6.72
N LEU A 9 6.24 8.81 6.65
CA LEU A 9 7.41 8.55 5.81
C LEU A 9 7.02 7.66 4.63
N PHE A 10 7.65 7.89 3.46
CA PHE A 10 7.28 7.25 2.19
C PHE A 10 5.80 7.39 1.90
N SER A 11 5.30 8.60 2.10
CA SER A 11 3.88 8.90 2.28
C SER A 11 3.01 8.54 1.08
N GLY A 12 3.59 8.49 -0.13
CA GLY A 12 2.83 8.24 -1.35
C GLY A 12 1.72 9.27 -1.50
N ILE A 13 0.47 8.80 -1.55
CA ILE A 13 -0.73 9.65 -1.57
C ILE A 13 -1.47 9.70 -0.23
N GLY A 14 -0.83 9.26 0.86
CA GLY A 14 -1.35 9.42 2.22
C GLY A 14 -2.44 8.44 2.63
N ALA A 15 -2.22 7.14 2.45
CA ALA A 15 -3.20 6.12 2.85
C ALA A 15 -3.42 6.07 4.37
N PHE A 16 -2.39 6.31 5.16
CA PHE A 16 -2.50 6.36 6.63
C PHE A 16 -3.32 7.56 7.08
N GLU A 17 -3.09 8.72 6.48
CA GLU A 17 -3.83 9.94 6.75
C GLU A 17 -5.30 9.81 6.37
N GLU A 18 -5.56 9.20 5.21
CA GLU A 18 -6.94 8.93 4.77
C GLU A 18 -7.66 8.02 5.76
N ALA A 19 -7.02 6.94 6.20
CA ALA A 19 -7.61 6.03 7.17
C ALA A 19 -7.94 6.70 8.51
N LEU A 20 -7.06 7.56 9.02
CA LEU A 20 -7.32 8.34 10.24
C LEU A 20 -8.51 9.28 10.08
N LYS A 21 -8.63 9.96 8.92
CA LYS A 21 -9.76 10.83 8.60
C LYS A 21 -11.08 10.06 8.54
N GLU A 22 -11.10 8.92 7.84
CA GLU A 22 -12.31 8.11 7.65
C GLU A 22 -12.88 7.59 8.97
N ILE A 23 -12.05 7.29 9.95
CA ILE A 23 -12.50 6.85 11.27
C ILE A 23 -12.67 8.00 12.29
N GLY A 24 -12.53 9.25 11.85
CA GLY A 24 -12.75 10.43 12.67
C GLY A 24 -11.69 10.68 13.74
N ILE A 25 -10.48 10.17 13.57
CA ILE A 25 -9.35 10.47 14.46
C ILE A 25 -8.67 11.78 14.03
N ASP A 26 -8.75 12.78 14.89
CA ASP A 26 -8.05 14.04 14.67
C ASP A 26 -6.53 13.89 14.82
N PHE A 27 -5.79 14.37 13.84
CA PHE A 27 -4.34 14.41 13.89
C PHE A 27 -3.76 15.74 13.39
N ASP A 28 -2.56 16.05 13.86
CA ASP A 28 -1.73 17.14 13.36
C ASP A 28 -0.56 16.52 12.58
N LEU A 29 -0.56 16.71 11.26
CA LEU A 29 0.58 16.30 10.45
C LEU A 29 1.77 17.22 10.75
N VAL A 30 2.80 16.67 11.39
CA VAL A 30 4.06 17.38 11.65
C VAL A 30 4.78 17.60 10.33
N ASN A 31 5.13 16.51 9.67
CA ASN A 31 5.73 16.47 8.34
C ASN A 31 5.31 15.19 7.62
N TYR A 32 5.47 15.20 6.29
CA TYR A 32 5.49 13.99 5.48
C TYR A 32 6.79 13.92 4.68
N CYS A 33 7.16 12.72 4.22
CA CYS A 33 8.38 12.48 3.47
C CYS A 33 8.06 11.66 2.22
N GLU A 34 8.09 12.31 1.06
CA GLU A 34 7.91 11.71 -0.25
C GLU A 34 8.98 12.25 -1.21
N PHE A 35 9.77 11.34 -1.77
CA PHE A 35 10.92 11.68 -2.61
C PHE A 35 10.52 12.17 -4.00
N ASP A 36 9.44 11.63 -4.57
CA ASP A 36 8.94 12.02 -5.91
C ASP A 36 8.08 13.28 -5.79
N ASP A 37 8.59 14.42 -6.27
CA ASP A 37 7.91 15.72 -6.21
C ASP A 37 6.50 15.70 -6.82
N LYS A 38 6.26 14.86 -7.85
CA LYS A 38 4.94 14.75 -8.47
C LYS A 38 3.96 14.00 -7.56
N ILE A 39 4.45 12.99 -6.83
CA ILE A 39 3.65 12.27 -5.84
C ILE A 39 3.44 13.16 -4.61
N ALA A 40 4.46 13.89 -4.16
CA ALA A 40 4.33 14.88 -3.09
C ALA A 40 3.27 15.95 -3.42
N LYS A 41 3.18 16.39 -4.69
CA LYS A 41 2.11 17.28 -5.17
C LYS A 41 0.73 16.61 -5.06
N CYS A 42 0.61 15.32 -5.40
CA CYS A 42 -0.65 14.60 -5.21
C CYS A 42 -1.06 14.56 -3.73
N TYR A 43 -0.13 14.23 -2.85
CA TYR A 43 -0.36 14.23 -1.40
C TYR A 43 -0.85 15.59 -0.91
N SER A 44 -0.12 16.66 -1.27
CA SER A 44 -0.46 18.04 -0.90
C SER A 44 -1.88 18.44 -1.31
N LEU A 45 -2.30 18.06 -2.52
CA LEU A 45 -3.64 18.34 -3.04
C LEU A 45 -4.73 17.52 -2.31
N ILE A 46 -4.51 16.22 -2.09
CA ILE A 46 -5.48 15.32 -1.45
C ILE A 46 -5.73 15.74 0.01
N HIS A 47 -4.65 16.02 0.74
CA HIS A 47 -4.74 16.28 2.17
C HIS A 47 -4.80 17.78 2.53
N ASN A 48 -4.76 18.66 1.52
CA ASN A 48 -4.69 20.11 1.70
C ASN A 48 -3.55 20.53 2.64
N GLU A 49 -2.38 19.89 2.47
CA GLU A 49 -1.19 20.16 3.25
C GLU A 49 -0.13 20.88 2.39
N PRO A 50 0.57 21.88 2.91
CA PRO A 50 1.54 22.63 2.12
C PRO A 50 2.76 21.77 1.76
N LEU A 51 3.29 21.96 0.55
CA LEU A 51 4.52 21.29 0.10
C LEU A 51 5.73 21.54 1.00
N SER A 52 5.73 22.65 1.77
CA SER A 52 6.78 22.97 2.74
C SER A 52 6.85 21.96 3.91
N LYS A 53 5.80 21.16 4.15
CA LYS A 53 5.85 20.04 5.09
C LYS A 53 6.50 18.78 4.53
N ASN A 54 6.76 18.74 3.21
CA ASN A 54 7.46 17.60 2.61
C ASN A 54 8.95 17.65 2.94
N LEU A 55 9.45 16.58 3.56
CA LEU A 55 10.88 16.42 3.87
C LEU A 55 11.71 15.93 2.67
N GLY A 56 11.07 15.45 1.59
CA GLY A 56 11.71 14.98 0.36
C GLY A 56 12.55 13.72 0.57
N ASP A 57 13.85 13.82 0.46
CA ASP A 57 14.79 12.69 0.62
C ASP A 57 15.06 12.37 2.09
N ILE A 58 14.60 11.21 2.55
CA ILE A 58 14.76 10.77 3.94
C ILE A 58 16.24 10.70 4.39
N ASN A 59 17.18 10.45 3.45
CA ASN A 59 18.61 10.42 3.76
C ASN A 59 19.16 11.80 4.18
N LYS A 60 18.42 12.88 3.84
CA LYS A 60 18.79 14.27 4.16
C LYS A 60 18.04 14.81 5.36
N VAL A 61 17.12 14.06 5.94
CA VAL A 61 16.35 14.49 7.09
C VAL A 61 17.25 14.54 8.33
N ASP A 62 17.31 15.73 8.94
CA ASP A 62 17.89 15.92 10.25
C ASP A 62 16.81 15.66 11.32
N GLU A 63 16.90 14.50 11.97
CA GLU A 63 15.95 14.09 13.01
C GLU A 63 15.92 15.04 14.21
N THR A 64 17.01 15.80 14.45
CA THR A 64 17.08 16.73 15.57
C THR A 64 16.19 17.96 15.33
N SER A 65 15.99 18.32 14.07
CA SER A 65 15.18 19.48 13.66
C SER A 65 13.67 19.21 13.63
N LEU A 66 13.26 17.93 13.62
CA LEU A 66 11.85 17.56 13.60
C LEU A 66 11.17 17.93 14.92
N LEU A 67 9.91 18.37 14.85
CA LEU A 67 9.05 18.46 16.03
C LEU A 67 8.74 17.06 16.56
N ASP A 68 8.40 16.96 17.85
CA ASP A 68 7.98 15.69 18.45
C ASP A 68 6.61 15.25 17.91
N PHE A 69 6.46 13.95 17.72
CA PHE A 69 5.25 13.30 17.23
C PHE A 69 4.91 12.04 18.02
N ASP A 70 3.63 11.68 18.01
CA ASP A 70 3.10 10.52 18.76
C ASP A 70 3.09 9.26 17.90
N LEU A 71 2.80 9.40 16.59
CA LEU A 71 2.68 8.32 15.62
C LEU A 71 3.63 8.53 14.45
N MET A 72 4.35 7.47 14.07
CA MET A 72 5.13 7.43 12.84
C MET A 72 4.60 6.32 11.92
N THR A 73 4.30 6.65 10.67
CA THR A 73 3.85 5.68 9.66
C THR A 73 4.87 5.59 8.52
N PHE A 74 5.12 4.37 8.00
CA PHE A 74 6.08 4.19 6.93
C PHE A 74 5.86 2.92 6.11
N GLY A 75 5.78 3.08 4.79
CA GLY A 75 5.75 1.98 3.80
C GLY A 75 7.11 1.90 3.08
N PHE A 76 8.11 1.30 3.70
CA PHE A 76 9.47 1.30 3.15
C PHE A 76 9.62 0.34 1.96
N PRO A 77 10.40 0.69 0.90
CA PRO A 77 10.58 -0.18 -0.26
C PRO A 77 11.43 -1.41 0.09
N CYS A 78 10.94 -2.59 -0.34
CA CYS A 78 11.62 -3.87 -0.11
C CYS A 78 12.93 -4.03 -0.91
N GLN A 79 13.08 -3.30 -2.02
CA GLN A 79 14.19 -3.46 -2.98
C GLN A 79 15.56 -2.96 -2.46
N THR A 80 15.59 -2.23 -1.36
CA THR A 80 16.81 -1.64 -0.79
C THR A 80 17.49 -2.50 0.27
N PHE A 81 16.97 -3.69 0.60
CA PHE A 81 17.65 -4.65 1.45
C PHE A 81 18.72 -5.41 0.66
N SER A 82 19.77 -4.73 0.23
CA SER A 82 21.01 -5.41 -0.08
C SER A 82 21.73 -5.69 1.23
N ILE A 83 21.86 -6.98 1.59
CA ILE A 83 22.59 -7.45 2.77
C ILE A 83 24.11 -7.33 2.50
N ALA A 84 24.55 -6.18 2.01
CA ALA A 84 25.97 -5.89 1.79
C ALA A 84 26.65 -5.25 3.01
N GLY A 85 25.97 -5.21 4.15
CA GLY A 85 26.55 -4.74 5.42
C GLY A 85 26.55 -5.84 6.46
N LYS A 86 27.72 -6.29 6.87
CA LYS A 86 27.95 -7.30 7.90
C LYS A 86 27.19 -7.02 9.20
N ARG A 87 26.76 -8.09 9.83
CA ARG A 87 26.01 -8.34 11.08
C ARG A 87 26.39 -7.54 12.34
N GLU A 88 27.09 -6.43 12.25
CA GLU A 88 27.59 -5.66 13.39
C GLU A 88 26.92 -4.28 13.45
N GLY A 89 25.77 -4.21 14.13
CA GLY A 89 25.23 -3.00 14.74
C GLY A 89 25.06 -1.78 13.80
N PHE A 90 24.50 -0.72 14.32
CA PHE A 90 24.26 0.59 13.68
C PHE A 90 25.57 1.30 13.23
N ASN A 91 26.35 0.70 12.33
CA ASN A 91 27.54 1.32 11.76
C ASN A 91 27.20 2.11 10.48
N ASP A 92 28.03 3.07 10.12
CA ASP A 92 27.88 3.97 8.95
C ASP A 92 27.61 3.27 7.60
N GLU A 93 27.92 1.97 7.50
CA GLU A 93 27.71 1.15 6.30
C GLU A 93 26.23 0.84 5.99
N THR A 94 25.30 1.08 6.95
CA THR A 94 23.84 0.91 6.74
C THR A 94 23.16 2.15 6.18
N ARG A 95 23.89 3.25 6.05
CA ARG A 95 23.38 4.48 5.40
C ARG A 95 22.98 4.20 3.96
N GLY A 96 21.77 4.63 3.60
CA GLY A 96 21.18 4.39 2.27
C GLY A 96 20.20 3.23 2.22
N ASN A 97 20.05 2.43 3.28
CA ASN A 97 18.92 1.54 3.41
C ASN A 97 17.74 2.29 4.06
N LEU A 98 16.70 2.53 3.29
CA LEU A 98 15.57 3.39 3.66
C LEU A 98 14.83 2.94 4.94
N PHE A 99 14.83 1.64 5.25
CA PHE A 99 14.33 1.14 6.52
C PHE A 99 15.16 1.68 7.70
N PHE A 100 16.49 1.63 7.61
CA PHE A 100 17.35 2.10 8.70
C PHE A 100 17.30 3.62 8.87
N GLU A 101 17.00 4.38 7.82
CA GLU A 101 16.72 5.81 7.94
C GLU A 101 15.44 6.07 8.76
N SER A 102 14.39 5.27 8.55
CA SER A 102 13.21 5.32 9.41
C SER A 102 13.54 4.97 10.87
N VAL A 103 14.38 3.94 11.06
CA VAL A 103 14.85 3.52 12.41
C VAL A 103 15.67 4.62 13.08
N ARG A 104 16.52 5.35 12.34
CA ARG A 104 17.32 6.47 12.84
C ARG A 104 16.43 7.55 13.45
N ILE A 105 15.40 7.97 12.70
CA ILE A 105 14.41 8.96 13.15
C ILE A 105 13.64 8.41 14.38
N ALA A 106 13.16 7.17 14.31
CA ALA A 106 12.41 6.55 15.41
C ALA A 106 13.24 6.41 16.68
N LYS A 107 14.52 6.03 16.56
CA LYS A 107 15.45 5.90 17.69
C LYS A 107 15.68 7.24 18.40
N TYR A 108 15.77 8.32 17.64
CA TYR A 108 16.00 9.65 18.20
C TYR A 108 14.72 10.25 18.81
N LYS A 109 13.59 10.17 18.10
CA LYS A 109 12.33 10.81 18.50
C LYS A 109 11.46 9.98 19.44
N GLN A 110 11.64 8.67 19.46
CA GLN A 110 10.89 7.77 20.35
C GLN A 110 9.37 7.98 20.33
N PRO A 111 8.69 7.98 19.16
CA PRO A 111 7.25 8.09 19.10
C PRO A 111 6.56 7.00 19.92
N LYS A 112 5.33 7.22 20.35
CA LYS A 112 4.56 6.23 21.12
C LYS A 112 4.23 5.01 20.28
N TYR A 113 3.85 5.26 19.02
CA TYR A 113 3.38 4.25 18.08
C TYR A 113 4.10 4.37 16.75
N MET A 114 4.34 3.23 16.12
CA MET A 114 4.76 3.18 14.73
C MET A 114 3.97 2.12 13.98
N ILE A 115 3.62 2.39 12.72
CA ILE A 115 3.01 1.40 11.84
C ILE A 115 3.81 1.34 10.55
N ALA A 116 4.35 0.16 10.26
CA ALA A 116 5.03 -0.13 9.01
C ALA A 116 4.20 -1.05 8.12
N GLU A 117 4.30 -0.85 6.81
CA GLU A 117 3.71 -1.74 5.81
C GLU A 117 4.77 -2.21 4.82
N ASN A 118 4.61 -3.45 4.35
CA ASN A 118 5.42 -3.96 3.25
C ASN A 118 4.71 -5.10 2.50
N VAL A 119 5.27 -5.49 1.35
CA VAL A 119 4.79 -6.65 0.60
C VAL A 119 4.98 -7.95 1.40
N LYS A 120 4.06 -8.93 1.24
CA LYS A 120 4.16 -10.25 1.89
C LYS A 120 5.50 -10.94 1.62
N GLY A 121 6.10 -10.69 0.44
CA GLY A 121 7.40 -11.25 0.07
C GLY A 121 8.56 -10.91 1.03
N LEU A 122 8.42 -9.85 1.85
CA LEU A 122 9.40 -9.50 2.89
C LEU A 122 9.62 -10.65 3.87
N LEU A 123 8.57 -11.43 4.19
CA LEU A 123 8.66 -12.57 5.12
C LEU A 123 9.57 -13.69 4.63
N SER A 124 9.66 -13.89 3.33
CA SER A 124 10.48 -14.94 2.71
C SER A 124 11.78 -14.42 2.08
N HIS A 125 11.96 -13.10 2.04
CA HIS A 125 13.16 -12.48 1.50
C HIS A 125 14.39 -12.94 2.26
N ASP A 126 15.42 -13.38 1.51
CA ASP A 126 16.64 -13.98 2.06
C ASP A 126 16.36 -15.05 3.13
N LYS A 127 15.48 -16.01 2.79
CA LYS A 127 15.08 -17.12 3.67
C LYS A 127 14.51 -16.66 5.03
N GLY A 128 13.90 -15.46 5.07
CA GLY A 128 13.31 -14.86 6.28
C GLY A 128 14.27 -13.99 7.10
N GLU A 129 15.54 -13.94 6.74
CA GLU A 129 16.55 -13.20 7.49
C GLU A 129 16.25 -11.69 7.50
N THR A 130 15.81 -11.15 6.37
CA THR A 130 15.45 -9.73 6.26
C THR A 130 14.34 -9.35 7.24
N PHE A 131 13.29 -10.15 7.32
CA PHE A 131 12.19 -9.88 8.24
C PHE A 131 12.64 -10.01 9.71
N ARG A 132 13.45 -11.00 10.02
CA ARG A 132 14.05 -11.17 11.36
C ARG A 132 14.83 -9.92 11.78
N ILE A 133 15.68 -9.38 10.89
CA ILE A 133 16.46 -8.16 11.14
C ILE A 133 15.53 -6.96 11.38
N VAL A 134 14.47 -6.80 10.60
CA VAL A 134 13.46 -5.72 10.79
C VAL A 134 12.89 -5.78 12.20
N ILE A 135 12.36 -6.94 12.62
CA ILE A 135 11.73 -7.11 13.93
C ILE A 135 12.72 -6.91 15.07
N GLU A 136 13.92 -7.53 15.00
CA GLU A 136 14.95 -7.38 16.02
C GLU A 136 15.42 -5.94 16.17
N THR A 137 15.54 -5.21 15.06
CA THR A 137 15.96 -3.81 15.08
C THR A 137 14.92 -2.93 15.78
N LEU A 138 13.64 -3.10 15.45
CA LEU A 138 12.55 -2.35 16.09
C LEU A 138 12.44 -2.68 17.59
N ASN A 139 12.58 -3.94 17.97
CA ASN A 139 12.61 -4.35 19.38
C ASN A 139 13.81 -3.76 20.13
N LYS A 140 15.00 -3.68 19.47
CA LYS A 140 16.24 -3.16 20.05
C LYS A 140 16.15 -1.65 20.33
N ILE A 141 15.42 -0.90 19.53
CA ILE A 141 15.24 0.55 19.74
C ILE A 141 14.12 0.91 20.72
N GLY A 142 13.54 -0.09 21.42
CA GLY A 142 12.66 0.16 22.56
C GLY A 142 11.17 -0.12 22.33
N TYR A 143 10.80 -0.86 21.28
CA TYR A 143 9.42 -1.18 20.96
C TYR A 143 9.08 -2.66 21.18
N ASN A 144 7.84 -2.97 21.49
CA ASN A 144 7.23 -4.27 21.27
C ASN A 144 6.62 -4.26 19.87
N THR A 145 6.84 -5.34 19.10
CA THR A 145 6.41 -5.43 17.72
C THR A 145 5.34 -6.51 17.55
N TYR A 146 4.24 -6.14 16.93
CA TYR A 146 3.13 -7.01 16.53
C TYR A 146 3.10 -7.03 15.02
N TRP A 147 2.89 -8.19 14.39
CA TRP A 147 2.80 -8.24 12.95
C TRP A 147 1.80 -9.28 12.46
N LYS A 148 1.15 -8.99 11.33
CA LYS A 148 0.20 -9.90 10.67
C LYS A 148 0.22 -9.66 9.17
N VAL A 149 0.05 -10.74 8.38
CA VAL A 149 -0.28 -10.61 6.96
C VAL A 149 -1.78 -10.45 6.85
N ILE A 150 -2.19 -9.36 6.19
CA ILE A 150 -3.61 -9.01 6.04
C ILE A 150 -3.96 -8.95 4.56
N LYS A 151 -5.15 -9.46 4.22
CA LYS A 151 -5.72 -9.43 2.89
C LYS A 151 -6.71 -8.28 2.78
N SER A 152 -6.66 -7.52 1.69
CA SER A 152 -7.63 -6.46 1.45
C SER A 152 -9.08 -6.97 1.34
N THR A 153 -9.24 -8.21 0.85
CA THR A 153 -10.55 -8.87 0.77
C THR A 153 -11.22 -9.13 2.11
N ASP A 154 -10.46 -9.18 3.19
CA ASP A 154 -11.00 -9.39 4.53
C ASP A 154 -11.53 -8.08 5.14
N PHE A 155 -11.32 -6.94 4.45
CA PHE A 155 -11.73 -5.59 4.86
C PHE A 155 -12.54 -4.87 3.77
N ASP A 156 -13.45 -5.59 3.16
CA ASP A 156 -14.48 -5.09 2.24
C ASP A 156 -13.97 -4.48 0.92
N ILE A 157 -12.75 -4.81 0.53
CA ILE A 157 -12.13 -4.39 -0.74
C ILE A 157 -11.97 -5.59 -1.67
N PRO A 158 -12.61 -5.60 -2.85
CA PRO A 158 -12.53 -6.72 -3.79
C PRO A 158 -11.20 -6.74 -4.57
N GLN A 159 -10.08 -6.78 -3.86
CA GLN A 159 -8.73 -6.86 -4.42
C GLN A 159 -7.91 -7.96 -3.75
N ALA A 160 -7.33 -8.86 -4.54
CA ALA A 160 -6.41 -9.90 -4.09
C ALA A 160 -5.04 -9.30 -3.75
N ARG A 161 -4.96 -8.56 -2.65
CA ARG A 161 -3.75 -7.90 -2.16
C ARG A 161 -3.44 -8.35 -0.75
N GLU A 162 -2.24 -8.90 -0.55
CA GLU A 162 -1.70 -9.26 0.77
C GLU A 162 -0.53 -8.36 1.12
N ARG A 163 -0.55 -7.85 2.35
CA ARG A 163 0.53 -7.02 2.90
C ARG A 163 0.86 -7.45 4.31
N VAL A 164 2.13 -7.33 4.68
CA VAL A 164 2.52 -7.45 6.08
C VAL A 164 2.45 -6.08 6.73
N PHE A 165 1.75 -6.01 7.86
CA PHE A 165 1.70 -4.83 8.72
C PHE A 165 2.46 -5.12 10.00
N ILE A 166 3.23 -4.15 10.47
CA ILE A 166 4.00 -4.21 11.71
C ILE A 166 3.58 -3.02 12.55
N VAL A 167 2.92 -3.28 13.67
CA VAL A 167 2.56 -2.27 14.67
C VAL A 167 3.60 -2.34 15.78
N CYS A 168 4.18 -1.19 16.09
CA CYS A 168 5.17 -1.05 17.14
C CYS A 168 4.61 -0.14 18.23
N ILE A 169 4.57 -0.63 19.46
CA ILE A 169 4.16 0.13 20.63
C ILE A 169 5.38 0.27 21.54
N ARG A 170 5.70 1.49 21.96
CA ARG A 170 6.86 1.74 22.82
C ARG A 170 6.69 1.01 24.14
N LYS A 171 7.74 0.34 24.60
CA LYS A 171 7.69 -0.62 25.73
C LYS A 171 7.17 -0.04 27.03
N ASP A 172 7.38 1.25 27.27
CA ASP A 172 6.93 1.92 28.51
C ASP A 172 5.43 2.20 28.58
N ILE A 173 4.73 2.15 27.42
CA ILE A 173 3.28 2.39 27.34
C ILE A 173 2.48 1.18 26.87
N ASP A 174 3.16 0.11 26.45
CA ASP A 174 2.52 -1.09 25.91
C ASP A 174 1.92 -1.96 27.03
N ASP A 175 0.61 -1.99 27.11
CA ASP A 175 -0.13 -2.86 28.05
C ASP A 175 -0.34 -4.28 27.52
N LYS A 176 0.20 -4.60 26.33
CA LYS A 176 0.16 -5.88 25.62
C LYS A 176 -1.25 -6.38 25.26
N LYS A 177 -2.19 -5.47 25.13
CA LYS A 177 -3.56 -5.82 24.72
C LYS A 177 -3.79 -5.73 23.23
N PHE A 178 -2.92 -5.04 22.47
CA PHE A 178 -3.11 -4.88 21.04
C PHE A 178 -3.19 -6.22 20.32
N ASN A 179 -4.26 -6.40 19.56
CA ASN A 179 -4.45 -7.49 18.62
C ASN A 179 -4.79 -6.92 17.26
N PHE A 180 -4.35 -7.59 16.19
CA PHE A 180 -4.78 -7.21 14.86
C PHE A 180 -6.27 -7.50 14.66
N PRO A 181 -6.98 -6.63 13.91
CA PRO A 181 -8.39 -6.82 13.66
C PRO A 181 -8.68 -8.16 12.98
N GLU A 182 -9.81 -8.77 13.36
CA GLU A 182 -10.37 -9.92 12.66
C GLU A 182 -11.15 -9.43 11.44
N GLY A 183 -10.69 -9.84 10.27
CA GLY A 183 -11.36 -9.52 9.01
C GLY A 183 -12.36 -10.58 8.60
N ARG A 184 -13.31 -10.21 7.76
CA ARG A 184 -14.23 -11.13 7.08
C ARG A 184 -14.10 -10.97 5.58
N GLN A 185 -13.89 -12.07 4.88
CA GLN A 185 -13.81 -12.06 3.42
C GLN A 185 -15.06 -11.38 2.82
N THR A 186 -14.84 -10.38 1.98
CA THR A 186 -15.91 -9.65 1.31
C THR A 186 -16.64 -10.51 0.29
N ASP A 187 -17.93 -10.27 0.15
CA ASP A 187 -18.74 -10.78 -0.95
C ASP A 187 -18.71 -9.84 -2.17
N LYS A 188 -18.12 -8.64 -2.02
CA LYS A 188 -17.96 -7.67 -3.12
C LYS A 188 -17.05 -8.21 -4.21
N THR A 189 -17.35 -7.80 -5.42
CA THR A 189 -16.62 -8.13 -6.64
C THR A 189 -16.19 -6.84 -7.36
N VAL A 190 -15.42 -6.97 -8.43
CA VAL A 190 -15.06 -5.81 -9.27
C VAL A 190 -16.31 -5.09 -9.78
N LYS A 191 -17.41 -5.81 -10.05
CA LYS A 191 -18.66 -5.22 -10.51
C LYS A 191 -19.21 -4.15 -9.56
N ASP A 192 -19.01 -4.33 -8.25
CA ASP A 192 -19.58 -3.43 -7.23
C ASP A 192 -18.84 -2.09 -7.13
N ILE A 193 -17.65 -1.99 -7.72
CA ILE A 193 -16.87 -0.74 -7.74
C ILE A 193 -16.91 -0.01 -9.09
N LEU A 194 -17.52 -0.62 -10.12
CA LEU A 194 -17.56 -0.04 -11.46
C LEU A 194 -18.38 1.26 -11.51
N GLU A 195 -17.89 2.16 -12.34
CA GLU A 195 -18.58 3.41 -12.70
C GLU A 195 -18.90 3.41 -14.21
N ASN A 196 -19.99 4.07 -14.58
CA ASN A 196 -20.36 4.24 -15.98
C ASN A 196 -19.52 5.36 -16.62
N LEU A 197 -18.23 5.12 -16.81
CA LEU A 197 -17.27 6.08 -17.33
C LEU A 197 -16.57 5.52 -18.58
N PRO A 198 -16.12 6.40 -19.51
CA PRO A 198 -15.26 6.00 -20.61
C PRO A 198 -13.97 5.38 -20.09
N ARG A 199 -13.60 4.22 -20.61
CA ARG A 199 -12.40 3.47 -20.21
C ARG A 199 -11.53 3.08 -21.40
N LYS A 200 -10.27 2.79 -21.11
CA LYS A 200 -9.34 2.30 -22.12
C LYS A 200 -9.76 0.88 -22.52
N GLU A 201 -10.07 0.72 -23.80
CA GLU A 201 -10.43 -0.57 -24.36
C GLU A 201 -9.26 -1.59 -24.35
N MET A 202 -9.64 -2.84 -24.37
CA MET A 202 -8.74 -3.97 -24.56
C MET A 202 -8.00 -3.84 -25.89
N LYS A 203 -6.69 -4.08 -25.90
CA LYS A 203 -5.92 -4.17 -27.14
C LYS A 203 -6.46 -5.32 -28.00
N SER A 204 -6.50 -5.11 -29.31
CA SER A 204 -7.00 -6.10 -30.27
C SER A 204 -6.26 -7.45 -30.17
N SER A 205 -4.98 -7.43 -29.83
CA SER A 205 -4.17 -8.63 -29.59
C SER A 205 -4.56 -9.45 -28.37
N LEU A 206 -5.31 -8.84 -27.43
CA LEU A 206 -5.83 -9.52 -26.24
C LEU A 206 -7.32 -9.86 -26.39
N LYS A 207 -7.98 -9.35 -27.45
CA LYS A 207 -9.37 -9.75 -27.72
C LYS A 207 -9.36 -11.26 -27.94
N PRO A 208 -10.23 -11.99 -27.23
CA PRO A 208 -10.38 -13.40 -27.48
C PRO A 208 -10.73 -13.56 -28.95
N TYR A 209 -9.84 -14.17 -29.69
CA TYR A 209 -10.20 -14.66 -31.01
C TYR A 209 -11.39 -15.58 -30.86
N ASN A 210 -12.27 -15.63 -31.87
CA ASN A 210 -13.48 -16.45 -31.93
C ASN A 210 -13.23 -17.96 -31.78
N ASN A 211 -12.28 -18.33 -30.94
CA ASN A 211 -11.94 -19.70 -30.64
C ASN A 211 -12.51 -20.05 -29.24
N PRO A 212 -13.64 -20.77 -29.19
CA PRO A 212 -14.32 -21.12 -27.94
C PRO A 212 -13.47 -21.95 -26.97
N THR A 213 -12.38 -22.55 -27.41
CA THR A 213 -11.50 -23.36 -26.54
C THR A 213 -10.70 -22.56 -25.51
N TYR A 214 -10.54 -21.26 -25.71
CA TYR A 214 -9.80 -20.41 -24.76
C TYR A 214 -10.63 -19.93 -23.57
N PHE A 215 -11.97 -20.05 -23.61
CA PHE A 215 -12.88 -19.58 -22.57
C PHE A 215 -13.33 -20.66 -21.58
N THR A 216 -12.90 -21.90 -21.73
CA THR A 216 -13.48 -23.04 -21.02
C THR A 216 -12.88 -23.35 -19.66
N LYS A 217 -11.86 -22.59 -19.19
CA LYS A 217 -11.34 -22.78 -17.81
C LYS A 217 -11.58 -21.52 -16.98
N GLU A 218 -12.73 -21.46 -16.31
CA GLU A 218 -12.85 -20.61 -15.12
C GLU A 218 -11.81 -21.10 -14.10
N TYR A 219 -10.77 -20.30 -13.92
CA TYR A 219 -9.85 -20.52 -12.82
C TYR A 219 -10.35 -19.71 -11.62
N LYS A 220 -10.92 -20.41 -10.66
CA LYS A 220 -11.29 -19.82 -9.39
C LYS A 220 -10.06 -19.90 -8.47
N ASP A 221 -9.48 -18.77 -8.16
CA ASP A 221 -8.51 -18.68 -7.08
C ASP A 221 -9.25 -18.90 -5.75
N SER A 222 -8.99 -20.04 -5.11
CA SER A 222 -9.65 -20.43 -3.85
C SER A 222 -9.33 -19.49 -2.69
N VAL A 223 -8.22 -18.75 -2.79
CA VAL A 223 -7.77 -17.84 -1.72
C VAL A 223 -8.47 -16.47 -1.79
N PHE A 224 -8.70 -15.96 -3.02
CA PHE A 224 -9.22 -14.61 -3.23
C PHE A 224 -10.54 -14.55 -4.01
N ASN A 225 -11.11 -15.68 -4.39
CA ASN A 225 -12.29 -15.73 -5.26
C ASN A 225 -12.12 -14.94 -6.59
N MET A 226 -10.90 -14.90 -7.10
CA MET A 226 -10.57 -14.23 -8.35
C MET A 226 -10.98 -15.11 -9.53
N LYS A 227 -11.79 -14.56 -10.44
CA LYS A 227 -12.20 -15.26 -11.66
C LYS A 227 -11.31 -14.87 -12.84
N LYS A 228 -10.38 -15.73 -13.17
CA LYS A 228 -9.52 -15.59 -14.35
C LYS A 228 -10.14 -16.37 -15.51
N LEU A 229 -10.49 -15.68 -16.58
CA LEU A 229 -11.14 -16.27 -17.76
C LEU A 229 -10.14 -16.75 -18.82
N PHE A 230 -8.97 -16.10 -18.88
CA PHE A 230 -7.97 -16.39 -19.90
C PHE A 230 -6.56 -16.15 -19.34
N ASP A 231 -5.69 -17.10 -19.61
CA ASP A 231 -4.24 -16.97 -19.41
C ASP A 231 -3.62 -16.96 -20.82
N GLY A 232 -3.00 -15.84 -21.22
CA GLY A 232 -2.48 -15.62 -22.57
C GLY A 232 -1.30 -16.51 -22.92
N VAL A 233 -1.55 -17.82 -22.99
CA VAL A 233 -0.63 -18.85 -23.47
C VAL A 233 -1.09 -19.25 -24.85
N GLY A 234 -0.61 -18.55 -25.87
CA GLY A 234 -0.86 -18.88 -27.27
C GLY A 234 0.38 -18.61 -28.09
N GLU A 235 0.45 -19.10 -29.33
CA GLU A 235 1.57 -18.84 -30.24
C GLU A 235 1.86 -17.34 -30.32
N GLY A 236 3.06 -16.94 -29.89
CA GLY A 236 3.50 -15.54 -29.84
C GLY A 236 3.33 -14.83 -28.48
N TYR A 237 2.69 -15.46 -27.48
CA TYR A 237 2.65 -14.93 -26.12
C TYR A 237 3.52 -15.79 -25.21
N PHE A 238 4.54 -15.17 -24.66
CA PHE A 238 5.33 -15.83 -23.61
C PHE A 238 4.45 -16.18 -22.43
N THR A 239 4.63 -17.34 -21.85
CA THR A 239 4.10 -17.75 -20.55
C THR A 239 4.53 -16.70 -19.53
N SER A 240 3.78 -15.62 -19.40
CA SER A 240 4.14 -14.59 -18.44
C SER A 240 3.24 -14.75 -17.22
N SER A 241 3.89 -14.71 -16.08
CA SER A 241 3.23 -14.51 -14.79
C SER A 241 2.57 -13.12 -14.67
N PHE A 242 2.56 -12.32 -15.73
CA PHE A 242 2.10 -10.94 -15.71
C PHE A 242 0.59 -10.84 -15.87
N THR A 243 -0.03 -10.01 -15.02
CA THR A 243 -1.45 -9.65 -15.08
C THR A 243 -1.88 -9.07 -16.43
N SER A 244 -0.95 -8.43 -17.16
CA SER A 244 -1.17 -7.85 -18.49
C SER A 244 -1.59 -8.85 -19.58
N ASN A 245 -1.35 -10.14 -19.37
CA ASN A 245 -1.68 -11.21 -20.33
C ASN A 245 -2.86 -12.06 -19.88
N ARG A 246 -3.57 -11.61 -18.85
CA ARG A 246 -4.71 -12.32 -18.29
C ARG A 246 -5.97 -11.49 -18.44
N ILE A 247 -7.07 -12.18 -18.72
CA ILE A 247 -8.40 -11.60 -18.74
C ILE A 247 -9.17 -12.10 -17.52
N TYR A 248 -9.76 -11.18 -16.79
CA TYR A 248 -10.51 -11.44 -15.58
C TYR A 248 -12.00 -11.21 -15.81
N SER A 249 -12.84 -11.77 -14.95
CA SER A 249 -14.25 -11.44 -14.84
C SER A 249 -14.45 -10.37 -13.77
N ILE A 250 -15.36 -9.44 -14.02
CA ILE A 250 -15.85 -8.49 -13.00
C ILE A 250 -16.63 -9.16 -11.87
N ASN A 251 -17.09 -10.41 -12.06
CA ASN A 251 -17.82 -11.18 -11.04
C ASN A 251 -16.91 -11.89 -10.03
N GLY A 252 -15.65 -11.51 -9.96
CA GLY A 252 -14.68 -11.92 -8.96
C GLY A 252 -13.94 -10.73 -8.39
N VAL A 253 -12.94 -10.98 -7.53
CA VAL A 253 -12.08 -9.91 -7.02
C VAL A 253 -11.00 -9.54 -8.03
N SER A 254 -10.53 -8.31 -7.97
CA SER A 254 -9.43 -7.81 -8.79
C SER A 254 -8.11 -8.49 -8.41
N PRO A 255 -7.21 -8.77 -9.35
CA PRO A 255 -5.82 -9.01 -8.99
C PRO A 255 -5.21 -7.79 -8.29
N THR A 256 -4.09 -7.99 -7.61
CA THR A 256 -3.34 -6.88 -6.99
C THR A 256 -3.06 -5.79 -8.04
N LEU A 257 -3.45 -4.55 -7.74
CA LEU A 257 -3.11 -3.41 -8.58
C LEU A 257 -1.60 -3.23 -8.66
N THR A 258 -1.11 -3.05 -9.89
CA THR A 258 0.29 -2.73 -10.17
C THR A 258 0.44 -1.24 -10.47
N THR A 259 1.68 -0.78 -10.64
CA THR A 259 1.99 0.61 -11.06
C THR A 259 1.57 0.92 -12.49
N LYS A 260 1.14 -0.12 -13.24
CA LYS A 260 0.58 0.00 -14.58
C LYS A 260 -0.88 -0.47 -14.53
N ASN A 261 -1.73 0.10 -15.38
CA ASN A 261 -3.11 -0.36 -15.52
C ASN A 261 -3.14 -1.47 -16.58
N ASP A 262 -2.78 -2.68 -16.19
CA ASP A 262 -2.57 -3.81 -17.08
C ASP A 262 -3.60 -4.93 -16.94
N ALA A 263 -4.35 -4.99 -15.85
CA ALA A 263 -5.45 -5.94 -15.70
C ALA A 263 -6.61 -5.62 -16.66
N VAL A 264 -7.11 -6.64 -17.35
CA VAL A 264 -8.17 -6.55 -18.34
C VAL A 264 -9.38 -7.34 -17.89
N TYR A 265 -10.56 -6.80 -18.11
CA TYR A 265 -11.83 -7.43 -17.74
C TYR A 265 -12.73 -7.58 -18.98
N SER A 266 -13.25 -8.81 -19.18
CA SER A 266 -13.98 -9.17 -20.39
C SER A 266 -15.31 -8.42 -20.54
N GLU A 267 -16.08 -8.32 -19.47
CA GLU A 267 -17.44 -7.77 -19.50
C GLU A 267 -17.45 -6.27 -19.75
N ILE A 268 -16.37 -5.59 -19.42
CA ILE A 268 -16.20 -4.15 -19.71
C ILE A 268 -15.28 -3.88 -20.90
N ASN A 269 -14.84 -4.94 -21.60
CA ASN A 269 -13.94 -4.88 -22.75
C ASN A 269 -12.73 -3.97 -22.53
N GLY A 270 -12.13 -3.99 -21.35
CA GLY A 270 -11.04 -3.07 -21.07
C GLY A 270 -10.49 -3.10 -19.65
N HIS A 271 -9.87 -1.99 -19.29
CA HIS A 271 -9.21 -1.76 -18.02
C HIS A 271 -10.09 -0.95 -17.07
N LEU A 272 -9.81 -1.03 -15.78
CA LEU A 272 -10.41 -0.14 -14.80
C LEU A 272 -10.00 1.32 -15.05
N THR A 273 -10.89 2.25 -14.76
CA THR A 273 -10.59 3.68 -14.74
C THR A 273 -9.73 4.02 -13.51
N GLN A 274 -9.10 5.18 -13.49
CA GLN A 274 -8.34 5.64 -12.34
C GLN A 274 -9.22 5.79 -11.10
N ARG A 275 -10.47 6.23 -11.26
CA ARG A 275 -11.46 6.34 -10.17
C ARG A 275 -11.76 4.96 -9.55
N GLU A 276 -12.00 3.94 -10.39
CA GLU A 276 -12.23 2.57 -9.94
C GLU A 276 -11.00 1.97 -9.24
N ARG A 277 -9.79 2.32 -9.70
CA ARG A 277 -8.54 1.91 -9.05
C ARG A 277 -8.37 2.55 -7.67
N PHE A 278 -8.75 3.82 -7.50
CA PHE A 278 -8.76 4.49 -6.19
C PHE A 278 -9.76 3.80 -5.24
N LYS A 279 -10.97 3.47 -5.70
CA LYS A 279 -11.93 2.67 -4.92
C LYS A 279 -11.37 1.32 -4.48
N LEU A 280 -10.59 0.63 -5.33
CA LEU A 280 -9.93 -0.63 -4.98
C LEU A 280 -8.82 -0.48 -3.93
N GLN A 281 -8.42 0.73 -3.61
CA GLN A 281 -7.52 1.03 -2.50
C GLN A 281 -8.24 1.68 -1.32
N GLY A 282 -9.56 1.87 -1.41
CA GLY A 282 -10.37 2.49 -0.36
C GLY A 282 -10.31 4.01 -0.32
N PHE A 283 -9.74 4.67 -1.35
CA PHE A 283 -9.73 6.13 -1.44
C PHE A 283 -11.02 6.66 -2.05
N ASN A 284 -11.36 7.90 -1.68
CA ASN A 284 -12.40 8.66 -2.37
C ASN A 284 -12.04 8.82 -3.86
N PRO A 285 -12.88 8.33 -4.79
CA PRO A 285 -12.61 8.43 -6.22
C PRO A 285 -12.56 9.87 -6.75
N ASP A 286 -13.15 10.84 -6.05
CA ASP A 286 -13.16 12.25 -6.46
C ASP A 286 -11.77 12.90 -6.38
N TYR A 287 -10.85 12.32 -5.63
CA TYR A 287 -9.44 12.73 -5.68
C TYR A 287 -8.82 12.58 -7.07
N VAL A 288 -9.31 11.65 -7.89
CA VAL A 288 -8.86 11.52 -9.26
C VAL A 288 -9.17 12.77 -10.08
N ASP A 289 -10.39 13.30 -9.95
CA ASP A 289 -10.80 14.50 -10.67
C ASP A 289 -10.05 15.73 -10.15
N LEU A 290 -9.89 15.85 -8.83
CA LEU A 290 -9.05 16.88 -8.21
C LEU A 290 -7.63 16.86 -8.80
N LEU A 291 -7.00 15.70 -8.87
CA LEU A 291 -5.63 15.54 -9.35
C LEU A 291 -5.51 15.83 -10.85
N LEU A 292 -6.44 15.32 -11.68
CA LEU A 292 -6.47 15.58 -13.13
C LEU A 292 -6.63 17.08 -13.42
N ASN A 293 -7.52 17.78 -12.70
CA ASN A 293 -7.75 19.22 -12.84
C ASN A 293 -6.51 20.05 -12.42
N ASN A 294 -5.61 19.48 -11.62
CA ASN A 294 -4.34 20.09 -11.23
C ASN A 294 -3.14 19.61 -12.06
N GLY A 295 -3.39 19.01 -13.24
CA GLY A 295 -2.38 18.64 -14.22
C GLY A 295 -1.64 17.32 -13.92
N ILE A 296 -2.15 16.49 -13.03
CA ILE A 296 -1.62 15.15 -12.76
C ILE A 296 -2.05 14.21 -13.90
N THR A 297 -1.13 13.43 -14.41
CA THR A 297 -1.39 12.53 -15.55
C THR A 297 -2.06 11.22 -15.12
N LYS A 298 -2.86 10.62 -16.02
CA LYS A 298 -3.46 9.29 -15.79
C LYS A 298 -2.41 8.21 -15.44
N GLY A 299 -1.24 8.23 -16.11
CA GLY A 299 -0.17 7.29 -15.82
C GLY A 299 0.41 7.44 -14.41
N LEU A 300 0.46 8.67 -13.87
CA LEU A 300 0.86 8.88 -12.48
C LEU A 300 -0.22 8.37 -11.52
N LEU A 301 -1.51 8.58 -11.84
CA LEU A 301 -2.61 8.04 -11.05
C LEU A 301 -2.61 6.50 -11.00
N ASP A 302 -2.27 5.85 -12.13
CA ASP A 302 -2.07 4.39 -12.16
C ASP A 302 -0.90 3.97 -11.25
N LYS A 303 0.23 4.71 -11.29
CA LYS A 303 1.40 4.45 -10.45
C LYS A 303 1.08 4.57 -8.97
N VAL A 304 0.45 5.67 -8.55
CA VAL A 304 0.19 5.92 -7.12
C VAL A 304 -0.87 5.00 -6.55
N SER A 305 -1.93 4.66 -7.30
CA SER A 305 -2.94 3.69 -6.86
C SER A 305 -2.34 2.29 -6.71
N GLY A 306 -1.43 1.87 -7.60
CA GLY A 306 -0.76 0.57 -7.51
C GLY A 306 0.20 0.45 -6.33
N ASN A 307 0.92 1.54 -6.02
CA ASN A 307 1.85 1.59 -4.90
C ASN A 307 1.16 1.82 -3.53
N SER A 308 -0.08 2.28 -3.53
CA SER A 308 -0.75 2.64 -2.29
C SER A 308 -1.10 1.44 -1.41
N ILE A 309 -1.45 1.72 -0.18
CA ILE A 309 -1.92 0.78 0.83
C ILE A 309 -3.46 0.82 0.84
N THR A 310 -4.10 -0.30 1.13
CA THR A 310 -5.57 -0.34 1.25
C THR A 310 -6.02 0.39 2.51
N VAL A 311 -6.76 1.48 2.36
CA VAL A 311 -7.23 2.37 3.43
C VAL A 311 -8.06 1.60 4.47
N ASN A 312 -9.02 0.77 4.03
CA ASN A 312 -9.89 -0.01 4.93
C ASN A 312 -9.13 -0.92 5.91
N VAL A 313 -7.98 -1.46 5.47
CA VAL A 313 -7.12 -2.27 6.38
C VAL A 313 -6.51 -1.39 7.44
N LEU A 314 -6.04 -0.20 7.07
CA LEU A 314 -5.46 0.76 8.01
C LEU A 314 -6.50 1.31 8.98
N GLU A 315 -7.72 1.60 8.51
CA GLU A 315 -8.85 1.98 9.38
C GLU A 315 -9.07 0.95 10.48
N ALA A 316 -9.12 -0.34 10.11
CA ALA A 316 -9.32 -1.42 11.07
C ALA A 316 -8.17 -1.51 12.09
N ILE A 317 -6.91 -1.39 11.63
CA ILE A 317 -5.74 -1.38 12.53
C ILE A 317 -5.77 -0.18 13.47
N PHE A 318 -6.13 1.01 12.98
CA PHE A 318 -6.19 2.22 13.81
C PHE A 318 -7.35 2.17 14.83
N LYS A 319 -8.48 1.54 14.49
CA LYS A 319 -9.59 1.32 15.44
C LYS A 319 -9.11 0.50 16.64
N GLU A 320 -8.47 -0.63 16.40
CA GLU A 320 -7.90 -1.48 17.47
C GLU A 320 -6.80 -0.77 18.28
N LEU A 321 -6.06 0.14 17.65
CA LEU A 321 -4.95 0.80 18.34
C LEU A 321 -5.39 2.01 19.17
N PHE A 322 -6.48 2.70 18.78
CA PHE A 322 -6.84 3.98 19.36
C PHE A 322 -8.27 4.10 19.87
N LEU A 323 -9.20 3.22 19.47
CA LEU A 323 -10.62 3.35 19.82
C LEU A 323 -11.13 2.21 20.72
N ASP A 324 -10.50 1.04 20.69
CA ASP A 324 -10.79 -0.11 21.53
C ASP A 324 -9.82 -0.18 22.72
#